data_282713cb4e8fe79a7acb8166edeb75a2
#
_entry.id   282713cb4e8fe79a7acb8166edeb75a2
#
_cell.length_a   1.000
_cell.length_b   1.000
_cell.length_c   1.000
_cell.angle_alpha   90.00
_cell.angle_beta   90.00
_cell.angle_gamma   90.00
#
_symmetry.space_group_name_H-M   'P 1'
#
loop_
_entity.id
_entity.type
_entity.pdbx_description
1 polymer ?
#
loop_
_entity_poly.entity_id
_entity_poly.type
_entity_poly.pdbx_seq_one_letter_code
_entity_poly.pdbx_strand_id
1 'polypeptide(L)'
;MVPHPGMATRPEQAQVWGLGRVIGLEHPDRWGGLIDLPAHLDDTAAGRLAAVFSGAEDQVAIRPSGAFARRLRRAPLPADRATDAWQPRGTVLVTGGTGAAGANVARWLVRDGAEHVVLTSRRGPDAPGAAELLAELGPAVHITACDVSDRDQLAALLAGLPGELTAVVHAAGIGEVATVDGTTPATVAATLAAKAAGATHLDDLLGDRRLDAFVLFSSLSSVWGAGGQGAYAAANAHLDALAENRRARGLAATSVAWGSWGGGGMAAAPGMREQLDAIGLPPMDPELNVLALRQAVALGETCVAVADVRWDRFAPSFTARRPSPLLSEIPEATRAIDGTPGEATDPGLRERLAALPAGDRLRTVLALVRDEAAAVLGHGSPDEVRADQAFRDVGFDSLTAVELRNRLTAATGLRLPVTVAFDHATPSRLAEHLVSELGDGPADLLQELDRLQATMAAAEPGPETRIEVAARLRALLRTLDDGSSADDDLTADEDVFDVLSKEFGIS
;
A
#
# COMPACT_ATOMS: atom_id res chain seq x y z
N MET A 1 -8.10 3.62 10.29
CA MET A 1 -9.54 3.53 10.62
C MET A 1 -10.04 4.96 10.72
N VAL A 2 -11.09 5.35 10.04
CA VAL A 2 -11.72 6.64 10.35
C VAL A 2 -12.70 6.34 11.50
N PRO A 3 -12.44 6.79 12.73
CA PRO A 3 -13.40 6.57 13.79
C PRO A 3 -14.68 7.32 13.43
N HIS A 4 -15.79 6.61 13.50
CA HIS A 4 -17.06 7.30 13.54
C HIS A 4 -17.09 8.13 14.83
N PRO A 5 -17.39 9.44 14.79
CA PRO A 5 -17.41 10.27 15.98
C PRO A 5 -18.20 9.58 17.12
N GLY A 6 -17.56 9.35 18.27
CA GLY A 6 -18.18 8.75 19.45
C GLY A 6 -17.99 7.25 19.64
N MET A 7 -17.20 6.55 18.83
CA MET A 7 -16.81 5.16 19.11
C MET A 7 -15.39 5.10 19.66
N ALA A 8 -15.25 4.53 20.87
CA ALA A 8 -13.95 4.22 21.44
C ALA A 8 -13.28 3.10 20.64
N THR A 9 -12.10 3.34 20.09
CA THR A 9 -11.25 2.31 19.52
C THR A 9 -10.61 1.50 20.65
N ARG A 10 -10.35 0.22 20.39
CA ARG A 10 -9.61 -0.65 21.33
C ARG A 10 -8.19 -0.80 20.82
N PRO A 11 -7.20 -0.17 21.46
CA PRO A 11 -5.82 -0.20 20.99
C PRO A 11 -5.26 -1.61 20.83
N GLU A 12 -5.66 -2.56 21.69
CA GLU A 12 -5.24 -3.96 21.63
C GLU A 12 -5.76 -4.65 20.35
N GLN A 13 -7.00 -4.35 19.94
CA GLN A 13 -7.56 -4.89 18.69
C GLN A 13 -6.92 -4.26 17.44
N ALA A 14 -6.51 -3.00 17.53
CA ALA A 14 -5.80 -2.35 16.44
C ALA A 14 -4.45 -3.03 16.11
N GLN A 15 -3.82 -3.69 17.10
CA GLN A 15 -2.61 -4.49 16.87
C GLN A 15 -2.84 -5.60 15.84
N VAL A 16 -4.01 -6.26 15.88
CA VAL A 16 -4.40 -7.29 14.90
C VAL A 16 -4.49 -6.70 13.49
N TRP A 17 -4.96 -5.47 13.38
CA TRP A 17 -5.01 -4.76 12.08
C TRP A 17 -3.63 -4.42 11.55
N GLY A 18 -2.72 -3.97 12.42
CA GLY A 18 -1.33 -3.71 12.04
C GLY A 18 -0.64 -4.97 11.53
N LEU A 19 -0.70 -6.06 12.31
CA LEU A 19 -0.14 -7.36 11.94
C LEU A 19 -0.80 -7.90 10.65
N GLY A 20 -2.12 -7.82 10.56
CA GLY A 20 -2.88 -8.33 9.42
C GLY A 20 -2.49 -7.69 8.09
N ARG A 21 -2.18 -6.38 8.08
CA ARG A 21 -1.68 -5.71 6.86
C ARG A 21 -0.37 -6.31 6.38
N VAL A 22 0.52 -6.69 7.31
CA VAL A 22 1.79 -7.34 6.96
C VAL A 22 1.57 -8.77 6.47
N ILE A 23 0.65 -9.52 7.10
CA ILE A 23 0.24 -10.85 6.60
C ILE A 23 -0.27 -10.74 5.16
N GLY A 24 -1.08 -9.72 4.85
CA GLY A 24 -1.57 -9.48 3.48
C GLY A 24 -0.49 -9.20 2.45
N LEU A 25 0.66 -8.64 2.87
CA LEU A 25 1.82 -8.44 2.00
C LEU A 25 2.67 -9.70 1.83
N GLU A 26 2.88 -10.46 2.91
CA GLU A 26 3.74 -11.64 2.91
C GLU A 26 3.03 -12.88 2.35
N HIS A 27 1.73 -13.03 2.65
CA HIS A 27 0.90 -14.18 2.26
C HIS A 27 -0.36 -13.75 1.50
N PRO A 28 -0.24 -13.04 0.36
CA PRO A 28 -1.40 -12.50 -0.38
C PRO A 28 -2.39 -13.60 -0.81
N ASP A 29 -1.91 -14.80 -1.13
CA ASP A 29 -2.73 -15.94 -1.57
C ASP A 29 -3.64 -16.50 -0.45
N ARG A 30 -3.33 -16.16 0.81
CA ARG A 30 -4.07 -16.63 2.01
C ARG A 30 -4.82 -15.49 2.69
N TRP A 31 -4.81 -14.30 2.10
CA TRP A 31 -5.35 -13.10 2.69
C TRP A 31 -6.75 -12.79 2.21
N GLY A 32 -7.72 -12.78 3.14
CA GLY A 32 -9.12 -12.43 2.85
C GLY A 32 -9.51 -10.99 3.17
N GLY A 33 -8.70 -10.27 3.96
CA GLY A 33 -9.01 -8.91 4.40
C GLY A 33 -9.17 -8.75 5.91
N LEU A 34 -9.50 -7.52 6.34
CA LEU A 34 -9.77 -7.14 7.73
C LEU A 34 -11.16 -6.52 7.82
N ILE A 35 -11.98 -7.06 8.71
CA ILE A 35 -13.33 -6.55 8.94
C ILE A 35 -13.50 -6.22 10.42
N ASP A 36 -13.85 -4.97 10.70
CA ASP A 36 -14.20 -4.50 12.03
C ASP A 36 -15.74 -4.57 12.21
N LEU A 37 -16.17 -5.49 13.05
CA LEU A 37 -17.57 -5.79 13.29
C LEU A 37 -18.13 -4.93 14.43
N PRO A 38 -19.44 -4.62 14.40
CA PRO A 38 -20.11 -4.02 15.55
C PRO A 38 -20.16 -5.01 16.74
N ALA A 39 -20.36 -4.49 17.95
CA ALA A 39 -20.44 -5.32 19.16
C ALA A 39 -21.56 -6.37 19.09
N HIS A 40 -22.64 -6.06 18.38
CA HIS A 40 -23.75 -6.98 18.11
C HIS A 40 -23.92 -7.14 16.61
N LEU A 41 -23.91 -8.39 16.17
CA LEU A 41 -24.15 -8.75 14.77
C LEU A 41 -25.63 -9.04 14.58
N ASP A 42 -26.40 -8.01 14.18
CA ASP A 42 -27.80 -8.15 13.79
C ASP A 42 -27.93 -8.56 12.31
N ASP A 43 -29.14 -8.83 11.83
CA ASP A 43 -29.40 -9.25 10.46
C ASP A 43 -28.90 -8.22 9.42
N THR A 44 -28.97 -6.94 9.75
CA THR A 44 -28.47 -5.85 8.88
C THR A 44 -26.95 -5.90 8.77
N ALA A 45 -26.27 -6.07 9.89
CA ALA A 45 -24.81 -6.20 9.92
C ALA A 45 -24.36 -7.50 9.25
N ALA A 46 -25.09 -8.60 9.42
CA ALA A 46 -24.85 -9.88 8.74
C ALA A 46 -25.00 -9.76 7.22
N GLY A 47 -26.03 -9.07 6.74
CA GLY A 47 -26.24 -8.79 5.32
C GLY A 47 -25.10 -7.93 4.73
N ARG A 48 -24.63 -6.90 5.46
CA ARG A 48 -23.48 -6.09 5.05
C ARG A 48 -22.18 -6.91 5.01
N LEU A 49 -21.98 -7.78 5.99
CA LEU A 49 -20.83 -8.68 6.03
C LEU A 49 -20.81 -9.61 4.80
N ALA A 50 -21.96 -10.18 4.44
CA ALA A 50 -22.08 -11.01 3.23
C ALA A 50 -21.75 -10.20 1.96
N ALA A 51 -22.20 -8.94 1.88
CA ALA A 51 -21.86 -8.06 0.74
C ALA A 51 -20.37 -7.72 0.65
N VAL A 52 -19.69 -7.57 1.79
CA VAL A 52 -18.22 -7.33 1.81
C VAL A 52 -17.47 -8.51 1.23
N PHE A 53 -17.88 -9.76 1.51
CA PHE A 53 -17.22 -10.95 0.94
C PHE A 53 -17.37 -11.08 -0.59
N SER A 54 -18.35 -10.41 -1.17
CA SER A 54 -18.56 -10.40 -2.63
C SER A 54 -17.90 -9.19 -3.31
N GLY A 55 -17.29 -8.29 -2.53
CA GLY A 55 -16.69 -7.04 -3.00
C GLY A 55 -15.17 -7.14 -3.15
N ALA A 56 -14.57 -6.03 -3.64
CA ALA A 56 -13.13 -5.89 -3.79
C ALA A 56 -12.45 -5.19 -2.59
N GLU A 57 -13.21 -4.84 -1.54
CA GLU A 57 -12.69 -4.14 -0.38
C GLU A 57 -12.02 -5.09 0.60
N ASP A 58 -10.83 -4.72 1.07
CA ASP A 58 -10.01 -5.57 1.92
C ASP A 58 -9.85 -5.06 3.37
N GLN A 59 -10.31 -3.84 3.65
CA GLN A 59 -10.27 -3.24 4.99
C GLN A 59 -11.57 -2.47 5.23
N VAL A 60 -12.51 -3.10 5.93
CA VAL A 60 -13.88 -2.59 6.08
C VAL A 60 -14.28 -2.52 7.54
N ALA A 61 -15.00 -1.47 7.92
CA ALA A 61 -15.69 -1.36 9.19
C ALA A 61 -17.20 -1.41 8.96
N ILE A 62 -17.90 -2.34 9.64
CA ILE A 62 -19.35 -2.44 9.63
C ILE A 62 -19.90 -1.70 10.85
N ARG A 63 -20.82 -0.77 10.61
CA ARG A 63 -21.44 0.07 11.62
C ARG A 63 -22.95 0.10 11.40
N PRO A 64 -23.75 0.54 12.39
CA PRO A 64 -25.20 0.72 12.19
C PRO A 64 -25.54 1.65 11.01
N SER A 65 -24.69 2.66 10.76
CA SER A 65 -24.87 3.63 9.67
C SER A 65 -24.45 3.11 8.29
N GLY A 66 -23.65 2.03 8.19
CA GLY A 66 -23.17 1.52 6.88
C GLY A 66 -21.93 0.64 6.99
N ALA A 67 -21.43 0.22 5.83
CA ALA A 67 -20.09 -0.35 5.66
C ALA A 67 -19.14 0.76 5.17
N PHE A 68 -17.97 0.85 5.78
CA PHE A 68 -17.00 1.90 5.51
C PHE A 68 -15.67 1.25 5.12
N ALA A 69 -15.21 1.53 3.92
CA ALA A 69 -13.91 1.09 3.43
C ALA A 69 -12.81 2.09 3.80
N ARG A 70 -11.61 1.59 4.04
CA ARG A 70 -10.45 2.41 4.41
C ARG A 70 -9.79 2.99 3.18
N ARG A 71 -9.45 4.30 3.24
CA ARG A 71 -8.76 5.02 2.17
C ARG A 71 -7.63 5.88 2.73
N LEU A 72 -6.55 6.00 1.98
CA LEU A 72 -5.55 7.02 2.18
C LEU A 72 -5.96 8.27 1.40
N ARG A 73 -5.97 9.42 2.09
CA ARG A 73 -6.33 10.70 1.49
C ARG A 73 -5.26 11.74 1.79
N ARG A 74 -5.08 12.70 0.91
CA ARG A 74 -4.25 13.87 1.22
C ARG A 74 -4.90 14.69 2.33
N ALA A 75 -4.07 15.17 3.26
CA ALA A 75 -4.45 16.14 4.28
C ALA A 75 -3.91 17.52 3.87
N PRO A 76 -4.66 18.31 3.08
CA PRO A 76 -4.18 19.61 2.63
C PRO A 76 -4.13 20.57 3.81
N LEU A 77 -3.10 21.42 3.84
CA LEU A 77 -3.03 22.51 4.80
C LEU A 77 -4.13 23.53 4.49
N PRO A 78 -4.89 24.01 5.51
CA PRO A 78 -5.86 25.07 5.31
C PRO A 78 -5.19 26.36 4.83
N ALA A 79 -5.70 26.94 3.74
CA ALA A 79 -5.11 28.14 3.12
C ALA A 79 -5.13 29.38 4.04
N ASP A 80 -6.09 29.46 4.96
CA ASP A 80 -6.35 30.66 5.80
C ASP A 80 -5.78 30.55 7.24
N ARG A 81 -5.20 29.41 7.60
CA ARG A 81 -4.54 29.29 8.89
C ARG A 81 -3.06 29.63 8.74
N ALA A 82 -2.73 30.93 8.92
CA ALA A 82 -1.48 31.27 9.61
C ALA A 82 -1.57 30.50 10.94
N THR A 83 -1.01 29.29 10.96
CA THR A 83 -1.07 28.41 12.11
C THR A 83 -0.34 29.14 13.22
N ASP A 84 -1.04 29.55 14.29
CA ASP A 84 -0.40 29.74 15.57
C ASP A 84 0.22 28.36 15.89
N ALA A 85 1.45 28.23 15.46
CA ALA A 85 2.18 26.97 15.64
C ALA A 85 2.23 26.69 17.13
N TRP A 86 1.94 25.45 17.53
CA TRP A 86 2.09 25.06 18.93
C TRP A 86 3.46 25.51 19.46
N GLN A 87 3.44 26.29 20.53
CA GLN A 87 4.64 26.78 21.20
C GLN A 87 4.88 25.89 22.43
N PRO A 88 6.01 25.17 22.48
CA PRO A 88 6.37 24.40 23.65
C PRO A 88 6.64 25.32 24.85
N ARG A 89 6.13 24.97 26.01
CA ARG A 89 6.30 25.68 27.28
C ARG A 89 6.45 24.69 28.41
N GLY A 90 6.85 25.15 29.60
CA GLY A 90 6.99 24.31 30.79
C GLY A 90 7.90 23.11 30.54
N THR A 91 7.51 21.95 31.06
CA THR A 91 8.24 20.69 30.89
C THR A 91 7.65 19.84 29.76
N VAL A 92 8.50 19.42 28.85
CA VAL A 92 8.18 18.44 27.80
C VAL A 92 8.93 17.15 28.04
N LEU A 93 8.21 16.05 28.16
CA LEU A 93 8.79 14.70 28.27
C LEU A 93 8.92 14.08 26.87
N VAL A 94 10.14 13.61 26.53
CA VAL A 94 10.42 12.91 25.27
C VAL A 94 10.95 11.51 25.59
N THR A 95 10.13 10.49 25.43
CA THR A 95 10.59 9.11 25.57
C THR A 95 11.31 8.64 24.32
N GLY A 96 12.36 7.85 24.46
CA GLY A 96 13.25 7.54 23.34
C GLY A 96 14.06 8.76 22.89
N GLY A 97 14.24 9.75 23.76
CA GLY A 97 14.83 11.05 23.47
C GLY A 97 16.29 11.03 23.03
N THR A 98 17.04 9.98 23.37
CA THR A 98 18.43 9.77 22.92
C THR A 98 18.53 9.10 21.53
N GLY A 99 17.40 8.67 20.94
CA GLY A 99 17.35 8.17 19.58
C GLY A 99 17.37 9.29 18.54
N ALA A 100 17.65 8.98 17.27
CA ALA A 100 17.79 9.99 16.21
C ALA A 100 16.56 10.91 16.07
N ALA A 101 15.35 10.37 16.02
CA ALA A 101 14.14 11.17 15.93
C ALA A 101 13.90 11.98 17.23
N GLY A 102 14.07 11.36 18.41
CA GLY A 102 13.91 12.03 19.70
C GLY A 102 14.90 13.18 19.89
N ALA A 103 16.14 13.01 19.47
CA ALA A 103 17.16 14.09 19.53
C ALA A 103 16.79 15.29 18.62
N ASN A 104 16.26 15.05 17.42
CA ASN A 104 15.79 16.13 16.55
C ASN A 104 14.59 16.87 17.15
N VAL A 105 13.68 16.13 17.80
CA VAL A 105 12.57 16.75 18.55
C VAL A 105 13.10 17.58 19.71
N ALA A 106 14.09 17.08 20.47
CA ALA A 106 14.68 17.81 21.58
C ALA A 106 15.31 19.13 21.13
N ARG A 107 16.08 19.12 20.03
CA ARG A 107 16.66 20.33 19.42
C ARG A 107 15.60 21.37 19.09
N TRP A 108 14.55 20.92 18.49
CA TRP A 108 13.42 21.78 18.18
C TRP A 108 12.75 22.35 19.44
N LEU A 109 12.43 21.52 20.43
CA LEU A 109 11.76 21.95 21.66
C LEU A 109 12.57 23.04 22.41
N VAL A 110 13.89 22.85 22.51
CA VAL A 110 14.79 23.85 23.13
C VAL A 110 14.82 25.15 22.31
N ARG A 111 14.97 25.04 21.00
CA ARG A 111 15.00 26.22 20.11
C ARG A 111 13.72 27.04 20.19
N ASP A 112 12.58 26.39 20.32
CA ASP A 112 11.26 27.01 20.29
C ASP A 112 10.72 27.34 21.70
N GLY A 113 11.53 27.19 22.78
CA GLY A 113 11.30 27.83 24.09
C GLY A 113 10.74 26.94 25.19
N ALA A 114 10.84 25.58 25.08
CA ALA A 114 10.56 24.72 26.21
C ALA A 114 11.47 25.02 27.40
N GLU A 115 10.90 25.19 28.59
CA GLU A 115 11.69 25.54 29.82
C GLU A 115 12.53 24.33 30.27
N HIS A 116 11.94 23.14 30.21
CA HIS A 116 12.60 21.88 30.51
C HIS A 116 12.25 20.83 29.47
N VAL A 117 13.26 20.16 28.92
CA VAL A 117 13.08 18.99 28.04
C VAL A 117 13.67 17.78 28.74
N VAL A 118 12.82 16.87 29.18
CA VAL A 118 13.23 15.62 29.85
C VAL A 118 13.27 14.50 28.84
N LEU A 119 14.47 14.05 28.51
CA LEU A 119 14.71 12.93 27.59
C LEU A 119 14.88 11.64 28.39
N THR A 120 14.24 10.58 27.93
CA THR A 120 14.44 9.29 28.57
C THR A 120 14.78 8.19 27.59
N SER A 121 15.64 7.29 28.04
CA SER A 121 15.96 6.03 27.40
C SER A 121 16.35 5.02 28.48
N ARG A 122 16.41 3.72 28.14
CA ARG A 122 16.79 2.67 29.10
C ARG A 122 18.17 2.87 29.72
N ARG A 123 19.13 3.45 28.98
CA ARG A 123 20.49 3.74 29.44
C ARG A 123 20.64 5.16 29.99
N GLY A 124 19.66 6.02 29.83
CA GLY A 124 19.71 7.40 30.26
C GLY A 124 20.95 8.14 29.77
N PRO A 125 21.74 8.76 30.69
CA PRO A 125 22.98 9.48 30.36
C PRO A 125 24.06 8.61 29.71
N ASP A 126 24.03 7.30 29.94
CA ASP A 126 25.00 6.33 29.38
C ASP A 126 24.61 5.87 27.96
N ALA A 127 23.55 6.45 27.37
CA ALA A 127 23.20 6.14 26.00
C ALA A 127 24.21 6.77 25.03
N PRO A 128 24.53 6.10 23.88
CA PRO A 128 25.42 6.64 22.88
C PRO A 128 24.90 8.00 22.39
N GLY A 129 25.77 9.00 22.33
CA GLY A 129 25.43 10.36 21.90
C GLY A 129 24.71 11.20 22.96
N ALA A 130 24.44 10.69 24.17
CA ALA A 130 23.74 11.42 25.22
C ALA A 130 24.57 12.59 25.78
N ALA A 131 25.85 12.38 25.97
CA ALA A 131 26.75 13.43 26.49
C ALA A 131 26.91 14.58 25.48
N GLU A 132 27.05 14.24 24.20
CA GLU A 132 27.12 15.22 23.11
C GLU A 132 25.82 16.01 23.00
N LEU A 133 24.68 15.33 23.09
CA LEU A 133 23.37 15.96 23.05
C LEU A 133 23.13 16.91 24.22
N LEU A 134 23.57 16.56 25.44
CA LEU A 134 23.54 17.43 26.63
C LEU A 134 24.45 18.66 26.45
N ALA A 135 25.67 18.45 25.94
CA ALA A 135 26.61 19.54 25.68
C ALA A 135 26.08 20.51 24.61
N GLU A 136 25.39 19.98 23.58
CA GLU A 136 24.79 20.78 22.52
C GLU A 136 23.61 21.61 23.01
N LEU A 137 22.67 20.99 23.75
CA LEU A 137 21.38 21.58 24.10
C LEU A 137 21.37 22.37 25.41
N GLY A 138 22.40 22.19 26.24
CA GLY A 138 22.60 22.98 27.46
C GLY A 138 21.64 22.60 28.62
N PRO A 139 21.49 23.52 29.61
CA PRO A 139 20.89 23.21 30.90
C PRO A 139 19.36 22.99 30.86
N ALA A 140 18.69 23.37 29.78
CA ALA A 140 17.26 23.10 29.62
C ALA A 140 16.94 21.61 29.42
N VAL A 141 17.95 20.78 29.07
CA VAL A 141 17.77 19.37 28.79
C VAL A 141 18.27 18.50 29.94
N HIS A 142 17.43 17.54 30.32
CA HIS A 142 17.74 16.53 31.32
C HIS A 142 17.60 15.15 30.69
N ILE A 143 18.61 14.27 30.86
CA ILE A 143 18.53 12.89 30.39
C ILE A 143 18.43 11.95 31.60
N THR A 144 17.39 11.13 31.63
CA THR A 144 17.12 10.21 32.76
C THR A 144 16.94 8.77 32.22
N ALA A 145 17.52 7.82 32.95
CA ALA A 145 17.30 6.40 32.66
C ALA A 145 15.87 6.01 33.09
N CYS A 146 15.12 5.44 32.13
CA CYS A 146 13.78 4.92 32.39
C CYS A 146 13.43 3.89 31.32
N ASP A 147 13.01 2.71 31.73
CA ASP A 147 12.32 1.77 30.84
C ASP A 147 10.83 2.10 30.87
N VAL A 148 10.30 2.66 29.79
CA VAL A 148 8.88 3.05 29.69
C VAL A 148 7.93 1.86 29.71
N SER A 149 8.42 0.64 29.49
CA SER A 149 7.64 -0.60 29.68
C SER A 149 7.47 -1.00 31.14
N ASP A 150 8.28 -0.44 32.03
CA ASP A 150 8.15 -0.58 33.47
C ASP A 150 7.32 0.57 34.03
N ARG A 151 6.10 0.23 34.45
CA ARG A 151 5.11 1.21 34.93
C ARG A 151 5.57 1.99 36.15
N ASP A 152 6.33 1.33 37.08
CA ASP A 152 6.76 1.95 38.32
C ASP A 152 7.92 2.92 38.07
N GLN A 153 8.88 2.58 37.18
CA GLN A 153 9.92 3.51 36.75
C GLN A 153 9.32 4.74 36.07
N LEU A 154 8.31 4.55 35.20
CA LEU A 154 7.64 5.65 34.53
C LEU A 154 6.86 6.53 35.50
N ALA A 155 6.18 5.94 36.50
CA ALA A 155 5.49 6.68 37.56
C ALA A 155 6.45 7.51 38.39
N ALA A 156 7.60 6.95 38.76
CA ALA A 156 8.66 7.67 39.48
C ALA A 156 9.25 8.83 38.66
N LEU A 157 9.46 8.61 37.35
CA LEU A 157 9.90 9.66 36.43
C LEU A 157 8.89 10.81 36.39
N LEU A 158 7.61 10.51 36.18
CA LEU A 158 6.56 11.53 36.09
C LEU A 158 6.41 12.32 37.38
N ALA A 159 6.60 11.70 38.54
CA ALA A 159 6.55 12.36 39.85
C ALA A 159 7.80 13.26 40.10
N GLY A 160 8.93 12.98 39.45
CA GLY A 160 10.18 13.73 39.60
C GLY A 160 10.43 14.77 38.53
N LEU A 161 9.49 15.03 37.63
CA LEU A 161 9.67 16.02 36.55
C LEU A 161 9.81 17.45 37.12
N PRO A 162 10.71 18.29 36.55
CA PRO A 162 10.81 19.68 36.91
C PRO A 162 9.62 20.46 36.36
N GLY A 163 9.04 21.34 37.17
CA GLY A 163 7.97 22.24 36.73
C GLY A 163 6.65 21.56 36.30
N GLU A 164 5.87 22.24 35.50
CA GLU A 164 4.60 21.76 34.98
C GLU A 164 4.82 20.92 33.70
N LEU A 165 4.39 19.66 33.72
CA LEU A 165 4.38 18.85 32.50
C LEU A 165 3.25 19.34 31.57
N THR A 166 3.62 19.88 30.42
CA THR A 166 2.70 20.45 29.42
C THR A 166 2.57 19.59 28.17
N ALA A 167 3.60 18.83 27.85
CA ALA A 167 3.54 17.96 26.68
C ALA A 167 4.33 16.66 26.85
N VAL A 168 3.93 15.64 26.11
CA VAL A 168 4.61 14.34 26.02
C VAL A 168 4.81 13.98 24.54
N VAL A 169 6.04 13.56 24.20
CA VAL A 169 6.37 12.98 22.90
C VAL A 169 6.89 11.56 23.14
N HIS A 170 6.11 10.58 22.76
CA HIS A 170 6.48 9.17 22.87
C HIS A 170 7.12 8.69 21.57
N ALA A 171 8.45 8.75 21.51
CA ALA A 171 9.25 8.28 20.36
C ALA A 171 10.05 7.00 20.70
N ALA A 172 9.82 6.39 21.88
CA ALA A 172 10.43 5.12 22.26
C ALA A 172 9.90 3.99 21.35
N GLY A 173 10.80 3.11 20.95
CA GLY A 173 10.47 1.92 20.18
C GLY A 173 11.71 1.26 19.60
N ILE A 174 11.58 -0.03 19.35
CA ILE A 174 12.56 -0.84 18.62
C ILE A 174 11.82 -1.49 17.45
N GLY A 175 12.49 -1.61 16.33
CA GLY A 175 12.02 -2.38 15.17
C GLY A 175 12.94 -3.55 14.94
N GLU A 176 12.41 -4.74 14.88
CA GLU A 176 13.09 -5.93 14.40
C GLU A 176 12.47 -6.34 13.06
N VAL A 177 13.31 -6.76 12.12
CA VAL A 177 12.86 -7.24 10.81
C VAL A 177 12.85 -8.76 10.86
N ALA A 178 11.66 -9.34 10.82
CA ALA A 178 11.42 -10.78 10.71
C ALA A 178 10.11 -11.02 9.98
N THR A 179 10.09 -11.98 9.07
CA THR A 179 8.84 -12.39 8.42
C THR A 179 7.82 -12.88 9.46
N VAL A 180 6.55 -12.90 9.10
CA VAL A 180 5.50 -13.40 10.01
C VAL A 180 5.80 -14.83 10.47
N ASP A 181 6.23 -15.70 9.55
CA ASP A 181 6.60 -17.09 9.86
C ASP A 181 7.85 -17.21 10.73
N GLY A 182 8.78 -16.24 10.66
CA GLY A 182 9.99 -16.17 11.48
C GLY A 182 9.82 -15.44 12.81
N THR A 183 8.64 -14.84 13.04
CA THR A 183 8.36 -14.05 14.24
C THR A 183 7.99 -14.94 15.42
N THR A 184 8.62 -14.74 16.57
CA THR A 184 8.31 -15.47 17.80
C THR A 184 7.45 -14.63 18.76
N PRO A 185 6.71 -15.25 19.68
CA PRO A 185 6.00 -14.52 20.74
C PRO A 185 6.91 -13.61 21.57
N ALA A 186 8.17 -13.99 21.78
CA ALA A 186 9.14 -13.18 22.51
C ALA A 186 9.51 -11.92 21.73
N THR A 187 9.73 -12.01 20.41
CA THR A 187 9.98 -10.87 19.53
C THR A 187 8.79 -9.89 19.54
N VAL A 188 7.57 -10.43 19.44
CA VAL A 188 6.34 -9.63 19.52
C VAL A 188 6.26 -8.89 20.85
N ALA A 189 6.43 -9.61 21.96
CA ALA A 189 6.37 -9.02 23.31
C ALA A 189 7.41 -7.91 23.51
N ALA A 190 8.66 -8.12 23.07
CA ALA A 190 9.72 -7.13 23.16
C ALA A 190 9.42 -5.85 22.33
N THR A 191 8.86 -6.02 21.12
CA THR A 191 8.50 -4.89 20.26
C THR A 191 7.31 -4.10 20.84
N LEU A 192 6.30 -4.79 21.36
CA LEU A 192 5.13 -4.18 21.97
C LEU A 192 5.46 -3.47 23.29
N ALA A 193 6.42 -4.00 24.08
CA ALA A 193 6.72 -3.48 25.41
C ALA A 193 7.08 -2.00 25.41
N ALA A 194 8.13 -1.61 24.67
CA ALA A 194 8.59 -0.23 24.68
C ALA A 194 7.61 0.74 23.99
N LYS A 195 6.95 0.30 22.94
CA LYS A 195 6.10 1.16 22.09
C LYS A 195 4.65 1.18 22.55
N ALA A 196 3.99 0.05 22.57
CA ALA A 196 2.57 -0.05 22.91
C ALA A 196 2.34 0.04 24.43
N ALA A 197 3.02 -0.80 25.23
CA ALA A 197 2.85 -0.76 26.68
C ALA A 197 3.34 0.56 27.29
N GLY A 198 4.48 1.09 26.82
CA GLY A 198 4.97 2.40 27.26
C GLY A 198 3.97 3.54 27.01
N ALA A 199 3.33 3.55 25.83
CA ALA A 199 2.29 4.53 25.53
C ALA A 199 1.03 4.35 26.39
N THR A 200 0.62 3.11 26.64
CA THR A 200 -0.51 2.79 27.51
C THR A 200 -0.23 3.22 28.96
N HIS A 201 0.98 2.93 29.49
CA HIS A 201 1.40 3.37 30.81
C HIS A 201 1.40 4.90 30.94
N LEU A 202 1.88 5.61 29.90
CA LEU A 202 1.79 7.08 29.87
C LEU A 202 0.36 7.56 29.97
N ASP A 203 -0.55 7.00 29.16
CA ASP A 203 -1.96 7.38 29.18
C ASP A 203 -2.61 7.11 30.53
N ASP A 204 -2.41 5.91 31.09
CA ASP A 204 -2.96 5.51 32.39
C ASP A 204 -2.46 6.37 33.54
N LEU A 205 -1.14 6.63 33.59
CA LEU A 205 -0.52 7.42 34.67
C LEU A 205 -0.87 8.91 34.59
N LEU A 206 -1.07 9.44 33.39
CA LEU A 206 -1.49 10.81 33.17
C LEU A 206 -3.00 11.00 33.36
N GLY A 207 -3.80 9.96 33.17
CA GLY A 207 -5.25 10.00 33.31
C GLY A 207 -5.89 11.14 32.52
N ASP A 208 -6.71 11.94 33.19
CA ASP A 208 -7.41 13.08 32.58
C ASP A 208 -6.59 14.40 32.63
N ARG A 209 -5.28 14.33 32.92
CA ARG A 209 -4.42 15.50 32.93
C ARG A 209 -4.46 16.17 31.54
N ARG A 210 -4.80 17.47 31.55
CA ARG A 210 -4.78 18.28 30.33
C ARG A 210 -3.36 18.63 29.96
N LEU A 211 -2.98 18.21 28.77
CA LEU A 211 -1.70 18.55 28.14
C LEU A 211 -1.96 19.43 26.92
N ASP A 212 -0.99 20.28 26.59
CA ASP A 212 -1.00 21.03 25.33
C ASP A 212 -0.82 20.09 24.14
N ALA A 213 0.04 19.07 24.30
CA ALA A 213 0.27 18.03 23.28
C ALA A 213 0.59 16.66 23.90
N PHE A 214 0.03 15.61 23.30
CA PHE A 214 0.41 14.22 23.54
C PHE A 214 0.68 13.58 22.18
N VAL A 215 1.95 13.42 21.85
CA VAL A 215 2.40 12.98 20.52
C VAL A 215 2.89 11.55 20.57
N LEU A 216 2.44 10.74 19.63
CA LEU A 216 2.84 9.35 19.46
C LEU A 216 3.54 9.18 18.11
N PHE A 217 4.76 8.66 18.15
CA PHE A 217 5.55 8.36 16.96
C PHE A 217 5.18 6.97 16.41
N SER A 218 4.19 6.94 15.54
CA SER A 218 3.77 5.78 14.78
C SER A 218 4.63 5.60 13.52
N SER A 219 4.23 4.76 12.60
CA SER A 219 4.96 4.45 11.36
C SER A 219 3.99 4.14 10.22
N LEU A 220 4.42 4.39 8.98
CA LEU A 220 3.70 3.96 7.79
C LEU A 220 3.41 2.45 7.78
N SER A 221 4.17 1.65 8.53
CA SER A 221 3.89 0.22 8.70
C SER A 221 2.51 -0.04 9.33
N SER A 222 1.96 0.89 10.12
CA SER A 222 0.58 0.82 10.62
C SER A 222 -0.44 1.21 9.55
N VAL A 223 -0.03 1.98 8.53
CA VAL A 223 -0.94 2.51 7.50
C VAL A 223 -1.19 1.48 6.40
N TRP A 224 -0.12 0.96 5.79
CA TRP A 224 -0.19 0.03 4.66
C TRP A 224 0.58 -1.28 4.86
N GLY A 225 1.23 -1.47 6.03
CA GLY A 225 2.10 -2.61 6.28
C GLY A 225 3.53 -2.38 5.78
N ALA A 226 4.42 -3.25 6.19
CA ALA A 226 5.77 -3.35 5.64
C ALA A 226 6.24 -4.80 5.84
N GLY A 227 6.69 -5.45 4.79
CA GLY A 227 7.18 -6.84 4.87
C GLY A 227 8.28 -6.98 5.92
N GLY A 228 8.25 -8.05 6.70
CA GLY A 228 9.17 -8.27 7.80
C GLY A 228 8.92 -7.42 9.06
N GLN A 229 7.85 -6.65 9.14
CA GLN A 229 7.60 -5.73 10.26
C GLN A 229 6.28 -5.99 10.98
N GLY A 230 5.81 -7.23 11.07
CA GLY A 230 4.50 -7.58 11.62
C GLY A 230 4.28 -7.07 13.05
N ALA A 231 5.20 -7.36 13.97
CA ALA A 231 5.14 -6.90 15.37
C ALA A 231 5.24 -5.36 15.46
N TYR A 232 6.07 -4.74 14.63
CA TYR A 232 6.24 -3.29 14.60
C TYR A 232 5.00 -2.58 14.05
N ALA A 233 4.37 -3.10 13.01
CA ALA A 233 3.12 -2.60 12.48
C ALA A 233 1.97 -2.71 13.51
N ALA A 234 1.92 -3.83 14.25
CA ALA A 234 0.98 -4.01 15.35
C ALA A 234 1.17 -2.95 16.45
N ALA A 235 2.42 -2.73 16.89
CA ALA A 235 2.73 -1.73 17.91
C ALA A 235 2.35 -0.32 17.48
N ASN A 236 2.59 0.04 16.22
CA ASN A 236 2.26 1.36 15.69
C ASN A 236 0.74 1.54 15.51
N ALA A 237 0.00 0.51 15.07
CA ALA A 237 -1.45 0.56 15.00
C ALA A 237 -2.10 0.72 16.39
N HIS A 238 -1.49 0.18 17.44
CA HIS A 238 -1.89 0.45 18.83
C HIS A 238 -1.78 1.94 19.17
N LEU A 239 -0.67 2.60 18.78
CA LEU A 239 -0.49 4.03 19.04
C LEU A 239 -1.56 4.88 18.33
N ASP A 240 -1.87 4.54 17.08
CA ASP A 240 -2.89 5.24 16.31
C ASP A 240 -4.26 5.14 17.01
N ALA A 241 -4.64 3.94 17.43
CA ALA A 241 -5.88 3.72 18.16
C ALA A 241 -5.91 4.36 19.57
N LEU A 242 -4.77 4.43 20.24
CA LEU A 242 -4.64 5.13 21.52
C LEU A 242 -4.87 6.63 21.35
N ALA A 243 -4.33 7.24 20.29
CA ALA A 243 -4.58 8.64 19.98
C ALA A 243 -6.08 8.91 19.75
N GLU A 244 -6.75 8.05 18.97
CA GLU A 244 -8.19 8.12 18.76
C GLU A 244 -8.98 8.00 20.08
N ASN A 245 -8.59 7.07 20.93
CA ASN A 245 -9.21 6.85 22.24
C ASN A 245 -9.07 8.08 23.15
N ARG A 246 -7.86 8.66 23.23
CA ARG A 246 -7.63 9.90 23.99
C ARG A 246 -8.48 11.05 23.48
N ARG A 247 -8.53 11.24 22.16
CA ARG A 247 -9.40 12.28 21.54
C ARG A 247 -10.87 12.06 21.82
N ALA A 248 -11.34 10.82 21.82
CA ALA A 248 -12.72 10.49 22.17
C ALA A 248 -13.07 10.86 23.64
N ARG A 249 -12.07 10.85 24.54
CA ARG A 249 -12.19 11.35 25.93
C ARG A 249 -12.01 12.89 26.05
N GLY A 250 -11.82 13.60 24.94
CA GLY A 250 -11.60 15.06 24.93
C GLY A 250 -10.20 15.49 25.33
N LEU A 251 -9.22 14.58 25.29
CA LEU A 251 -7.83 14.81 25.63
C LEU A 251 -6.98 15.06 24.37
N ALA A 252 -5.91 15.85 24.50
CA ALA A 252 -4.95 16.04 23.42
C ALA A 252 -4.27 14.73 23.06
N ALA A 253 -4.22 14.42 21.76
CA ALA A 253 -3.42 13.32 21.21
C ALA A 253 -3.22 13.50 19.70
N THR A 254 -2.02 13.22 19.21
CA THR A 254 -1.65 13.21 17.80
C THR A 254 -0.73 12.02 17.56
N SER A 255 -1.15 11.05 16.77
CA SER A 255 -0.31 9.96 16.29
C SER A 255 0.17 10.30 14.89
N VAL A 256 1.49 10.32 14.70
CA VAL A 256 2.10 10.58 13.39
C VAL A 256 2.73 9.29 12.87
N ALA A 257 2.16 8.75 11.80
CA ALA A 257 2.70 7.60 11.09
C ALA A 257 3.83 8.06 10.15
N TRP A 258 5.06 7.93 10.65
CA TRP A 258 6.25 8.43 9.96
C TRP A 258 6.73 7.49 8.85
N GLY A 259 7.17 8.08 7.74
CA GLY A 259 8.16 7.50 6.85
C GLY A 259 9.55 7.47 7.51
N SER A 260 10.56 7.04 6.76
CA SER A 260 11.93 6.98 7.26
C SER A 260 12.51 8.38 7.49
N TRP A 261 13.04 8.62 8.69
CA TRP A 261 13.79 9.85 8.99
C TRP A 261 15.21 9.74 8.46
N GLY A 262 15.69 10.75 7.77
CA GLY A 262 17.10 10.91 7.39
C GLY A 262 17.98 11.28 8.59
N GLY A 263 19.30 11.25 8.38
CA GLY A 263 20.28 11.71 9.36
C GLY A 263 20.54 10.77 10.53
N GLY A 264 19.99 9.55 10.57
CA GLY A 264 20.26 8.59 11.65
C GLY A 264 19.19 7.52 11.81
N GLY A 265 19.29 6.73 12.88
CA GLY A 265 18.32 5.69 13.23
C GLY A 265 18.29 4.52 12.26
N MET A 266 17.13 3.91 12.04
CA MET A 266 16.97 2.72 11.19
C MET A 266 17.37 2.95 9.72
N ALA A 267 17.23 4.17 9.21
CA ALA A 267 17.62 4.52 7.85
C ALA A 267 19.13 4.68 7.63
N ALA A 268 19.93 4.66 8.72
CA ALA A 268 21.38 4.80 8.65
C ALA A 268 22.11 3.47 8.38
N ALA A 269 21.41 2.33 8.36
CA ALA A 269 22.02 1.06 8.02
C ALA A 269 22.57 1.07 6.58
N PRO A 270 23.74 0.45 6.34
CA PRO A 270 24.32 0.38 4.99
C PRO A 270 23.34 -0.19 3.97
N GLY A 271 23.20 0.46 2.81
CA GLY A 271 22.29 0.06 1.74
C GLY A 271 20.79 0.37 1.97
N MET A 272 20.41 0.76 3.18
CA MET A 272 19.00 1.03 3.50
C MET A 272 18.44 2.23 2.74
N ARG A 273 19.24 3.28 2.56
CA ARG A 273 18.84 4.47 1.79
C ARG A 273 18.50 4.11 0.35
N GLU A 274 19.39 3.35 -0.30
CA GLU A 274 19.23 2.88 -1.67
C GLU A 274 18.00 1.98 -1.81
N GLN A 275 17.80 1.10 -0.85
CA GLN A 275 16.64 0.21 -0.82
C GLN A 275 15.32 0.98 -0.65
N LEU A 276 15.27 1.94 0.27
CA LEU A 276 14.10 2.80 0.46
C LEU A 276 13.81 3.66 -0.76
N ASP A 277 14.85 4.20 -1.40
CA ASP A 277 14.70 4.99 -2.63
C ASP A 277 14.19 4.13 -3.80
N ALA A 278 14.68 2.91 -3.91
CA ALA A 278 14.25 1.96 -4.94
C ALA A 278 12.75 1.62 -4.84
N ILE A 279 12.23 1.44 -3.62
CA ILE A 279 10.79 1.20 -3.40
C ILE A 279 9.94 2.48 -3.38
N GLY A 280 10.53 3.66 -3.60
CA GLY A 280 9.83 4.93 -3.68
C GLY A 280 9.48 5.57 -2.32
N LEU A 281 10.22 5.23 -1.25
CA LEU A 281 10.06 5.77 0.10
C LEU A 281 11.37 6.39 0.62
N PRO A 282 11.92 7.42 -0.03
CA PRO A 282 13.20 8.01 0.36
C PRO A 282 13.16 8.52 1.81
N PRO A 283 14.31 8.48 2.53
CA PRO A 283 14.41 9.08 3.85
C PRO A 283 14.17 10.59 3.81
N MET A 284 13.34 11.09 4.71
CA MET A 284 12.90 12.47 4.79
C MET A 284 13.89 13.34 5.56
N ASP A 285 13.94 14.63 5.22
CA ASP A 285 14.71 15.63 5.95
C ASP A 285 14.16 15.81 7.38
N PRO A 286 15.01 15.69 8.43
CA PRO A 286 14.58 15.85 9.82
C PRO A 286 13.95 17.21 10.14
N GLU A 287 14.37 18.31 9.52
CA GLU A 287 13.79 19.63 9.76
C GLU A 287 12.38 19.72 9.19
N LEU A 288 12.15 19.16 7.99
CA LEU A 288 10.80 19.06 7.41
C LEU A 288 9.88 18.16 8.24
N ASN A 289 10.42 17.10 8.83
CA ASN A 289 9.66 16.23 9.73
C ASN A 289 9.22 16.96 11.00
N VAL A 290 10.11 17.75 11.59
CA VAL A 290 9.78 18.60 12.75
C VAL A 290 8.71 19.64 12.38
N LEU A 291 8.83 20.26 11.20
CA LEU A 291 7.81 21.18 10.71
C LEU A 291 6.45 20.49 10.54
N ALA A 292 6.41 19.31 9.94
CA ALA A 292 5.19 18.52 9.78
C ALA A 292 4.59 18.13 11.14
N LEU A 293 5.43 17.78 12.14
CA LEU A 293 4.98 17.51 13.50
C LEU A 293 4.30 18.72 14.14
N ARG A 294 4.92 19.89 14.04
CA ARG A 294 4.35 21.16 14.53
C ARG A 294 2.98 21.45 13.91
N GLN A 295 2.87 21.26 12.61
CA GLN A 295 1.63 21.47 11.88
C GLN A 295 0.55 20.46 12.30
N ALA A 296 0.91 19.18 12.42
CA ALA A 296 -0.03 18.15 12.87
C ALA A 296 -0.62 18.44 14.26
N VAL A 297 0.23 18.88 15.19
CA VAL A 297 -0.20 19.27 16.55
C VAL A 297 -1.07 20.53 16.50
N ALA A 298 -0.64 21.57 15.78
CA ALA A 298 -1.37 22.85 15.67
C ALA A 298 -2.75 22.70 15.01
N LEU A 299 -2.88 21.80 14.03
CA LEU A 299 -4.15 21.49 13.36
C LEU A 299 -5.04 20.55 14.17
N GLY A 300 -4.52 20.00 15.28
CA GLY A 300 -5.26 19.04 16.09
C GLY A 300 -5.50 17.71 15.39
N GLU A 301 -4.61 17.32 14.46
CA GLU A 301 -4.72 16.03 13.79
C GLU A 301 -4.66 14.89 14.82
N THR A 302 -5.55 13.90 14.65
CA THR A 302 -5.55 12.72 15.53
C THR A 302 -4.60 11.65 15.02
N CYS A 303 -4.72 11.28 13.74
CA CYS A 303 -3.84 10.33 13.07
C CYS A 303 -3.51 10.87 11.69
N VAL A 304 -2.24 11.08 11.42
CA VAL A 304 -1.74 11.59 10.15
C VAL A 304 -0.51 10.81 9.71
N ALA A 305 -0.39 10.55 8.41
CA ALA A 305 0.81 9.97 7.81
C ALA A 305 1.68 11.09 7.23
N VAL A 306 2.97 11.06 7.54
CA VAL A 306 3.97 11.99 7.00
C VAL A 306 5.04 11.20 6.28
N ALA A 307 5.11 11.35 4.97
CA ALA A 307 6.03 10.62 4.12
C ALA A 307 6.38 11.42 2.85
N ASP A 308 7.60 11.22 2.38
CA ASP A 308 7.95 11.47 0.99
C ASP A 308 7.68 10.18 0.20
N VAL A 309 6.79 10.22 -0.80
CA VAL A 309 6.38 9.04 -1.56
C VAL A 309 6.50 9.31 -3.05
N ARG A 310 7.33 8.54 -3.71
CA ARG A 310 7.39 8.46 -5.17
C ARG A 310 6.36 7.45 -5.64
N TRP A 311 5.15 7.93 -5.91
CA TRP A 311 3.99 7.10 -6.22
C TRP A 311 4.17 6.25 -7.46
N ASP A 312 4.96 6.72 -8.43
CA ASP A 312 5.34 6.01 -9.65
C ASP A 312 6.13 4.72 -9.39
N ARG A 313 6.84 4.65 -8.26
CA ARG A 313 7.60 3.47 -7.80
C ARG A 313 6.84 2.69 -6.73
N PHE A 314 6.33 3.40 -5.72
CA PHE A 314 5.70 2.76 -4.56
C PHE A 314 4.41 2.05 -4.92
N ALA A 315 3.48 2.72 -5.63
CA ALA A 315 2.14 2.18 -5.81
C ALA A 315 2.13 0.90 -6.67
N PRO A 316 2.85 0.79 -7.80
CA PRO A 316 2.94 -0.45 -8.56
C PRO A 316 3.58 -1.58 -7.74
N SER A 317 4.68 -1.32 -7.03
CA SER A 317 5.34 -2.33 -6.20
C SER A 317 4.46 -2.82 -5.05
N PHE A 318 3.73 -1.91 -4.39
CA PHE A 318 2.82 -2.21 -3.29
C PHE A 318 1.62 -3.07 -3.73
N THR A 319 1.12 -2.84 -4.95
CA THR A 319 -0.06 -3.55 -5.49
C THR A 319 0.28 -4.72 -6.41
N ALA A 320 1.58 -4.98 -6.65
CA ALA A 320 2.05 -5.98 -7.62
C ALA A 320 1.52 -7.40 -7.36
N ARG A 321 1.43 -7.81 -6.09
CA ARG A 321 0.97 -9.14 -5.71
C ARG A 321 -0.53 -9.21 -5.40
N ARG A 322 -1.15 -8.08 -5.11
CA ARG A 322 -2.57 -7.97 -4.79
C ARG A 322 -3.05 -6.53 -4.95
N PRO A 323 -4.19 -6.30 -5.63
CA PRO A 323 -4.82 -4.99 -5.66
C PRO A 323 -5.09 -4.46 -4.24
N SER A 324 -4.96 -3.15 -4.05
CA SER A 324 -5.26 -2.51 -2.77
C SER A 324 -6.09 -1.24 -2.97
N PRO A 325 -7.38 -1.27 -2.60
CA PRO A 325 -8.25 -0.09 -2.69
C PRO A 325 -7.82 1.07 -1.80
N LEU A 326 -6.92 0.84 -0.83
CA LEU A 326 -6.39 1.86 0.07
C LEU A 326 -5.88 3.11 -0.67
N LEU A 327 -5.24 2.93 -1.82
CA LEU A 327 -4.59 4.00 -2.58
C LEU A 327 -5.49 4.68 -3.62
N SER A 328 -6.74 4.23 -3.80
CA SER A 328 -7.62 4.69 -4.88
C SER A 328 -7.99 6.18 -4.84
N GLU A 329 -7.84 6.86 -3.69
CA GLU A 329 -8.06 8.30 -3.55
C GLU A 329 -6.77 9.14 -3.65
N ILE A 330 -5.65 8.54 -4.06
CA ILE A 330 -4.39 9.22 -4.39
C ILE A 330 -4.22 9.20 -5.92
N PRO A 331 -4.47 10.32 -6.62
CA PRO A 331 -4.49 10.33 -8.10
C PRO A 331 -3.17 9.89 -8.74
N GLU A 332 -2.02 10.20 -8.12
CA GLU A 332 -0.72 9.81 -8.60
C GLU A 332 -0.49 8.30 -8.48
N ALA A 333 -0.98 7.70 -7.38
CA ALA A 333 -0.91 6.26 -7.18
C ALA A 333 -1.79 5.51 -8.19
N THR A 334 -3.02 5.98 -8.40
CA THR A 334 -3.94 5.39 -9.38
C THR A 334 -3.34 5.44 -10.79
N ARG A 335 -2.82 6.60 -11.20
CA ARG A 335 -2.15 6.71 -12.51
C ARG A 335 -0.94 5.78 -12.66
N ALA A 336 -0.17 5.60 -11.59
CA ALA A 336 0.99 4.70 -11.60
C ALA A 336 0.58 3.22 -11.68
N ILE A 337 -0.52 2.84 -11.02
CA ILE A 337 -1.06 1.47 -11.05
C ILE A 337 -1.65 1.16 -12.42
N ASP A 338 -2.48 2.05 -12.95
CA ASP A 338 -3.16 1.87 -14.25
C ASP A 338 -2.18 1.87 -15.43
N GLY A 339 -1.00 2.44 -15.23
CA GLY A 339 0.02 2.63 -16.25
C GLY A 339 -0.34 3.76 -17.21
N THR A 340 0.65 4.59 -17.55
CA THR A 340 0.52 5.47 -18.72
C THR A 340 0.59 4.56 -19.95
N PRO A 341 -0.27 4.74 -21.00
CA PRO A 341 -0.04 4.06 -22.27
C PRO A 341 1.36 4.47 -22.75
N GLY A 342 2.32 3.57 -22.69
CA GLY A 342 3.61 3.80 -23.32
C GLY A 342 3.40 3.83 -24.82
N GLU A 343 3.96 4.79 -25.52
CA GLU A 343 4.23 4.59 -26.95
C GLU A 343 5.11 3.32 -27.01
N ALA A 344 4.64 2.32 -27.76
CA ALA A 344 5.39 1.08 -27.92
C ALA A 344 6.80 1.41 -28.44
N THR A 345 7.82 0.91 -27.77
CA THR A 345 9.23 1.10 -28.23
C THR A 345 9.44 0.45 -29.59
N ASP A 346 8.60 -0.54 -29.92
CA ASP A 346 8.56 -1.19 -31.23
C ASP A 346 7.14 -1.13 -31.82
N PRO A 347 6.78 -0.01 -32.50
CA PRO A 347 5.45 0.13 -33.10
C PRO A 347 5.14 -0.93 -34.16
N GLY A 348 6.15 -1.60 -34.71
CA GLY A 348 6.00 -2.68 -35.69
C GLY A 348 5.80 -4.08 -35.10
N LEU A 349 5.89 -4.27 -33.78
CA LEU A 349 5.78 -5.61 -33.17
C LEU A 349 4.44 -6.26 -33.49
N ARG A 350 3.34 -5.54 -33.32
CA ARG A 350 1.98 -6.04 -33.61
C ARG A 350 1.81 -6.43 -35.07
N GLU A 351 2.32 -5.63 -36.01
CA GLU A 351 2.26 -5.94 -37.45
C GLU A 351 3.12 -7.16 -37.82
N ARG A 352 4.33 -7.26 -37.22
CA ARG A 352 5.21 -8.44 -37.43
C ARG A 352 4.57 -9.70 -36.89
N LEU A 353 3.95 -9.65 -35.70
CA LEU A 353 3.27 -10.79 -35.11
C LEU A 353 2.05 -11.21 -35.95
N ALA A 354 1.27 -10.25 -36.47
CA ALA A 354 0.13 -10.52 -37.32
C ALA A 354 0.52 -11.27 -38.61
N ALA A 355 1.73 -11.04 -39.12
CA ALA A 355 2.25 -11.71 -40.30
C ALA A 355 2.76 -13.16 -40.05
N LEU A 356 2.90 -13.56 -38.77
CA LEU A 356 3.44 -14.87 -38.41
C LEU A 356 2.33 -15.91 -38.17
N PRO A 357 2.58 -17.20 -38.48
CA PRO A 357 1.72 -18.29 -38.02
C PRO A 357 1.59 -18.34 -36.48
N ALA A 358 0.46 -18.81 -35.97
CA ALA A 358 0.17 -18.79 -34.52
C ALA A 358 1.28 -19.38 -33.64
N GLY A 359 1.90 -20.50 -34.05
CA GLY A 359 3.02 -21.11 -33.30
C GLY A 359 4.29 -20.28 -33.31
N ASP A 360 4.50 -19.45 -34.33
CA ASP A 360 5.67 -18.58 -34.44
C ASP A 360 5.45 -17.29 -33.63
N ARG A 361 4.21 -16.81 -33.54
CA ARG A 361 3.83 -15.68 -32.66
C ARG A 361 4.19 -16.00 -31.21
N LEU A 362 3.74 -17.16 -30.71
CA LEU A 362 4.02 -17.58 -29.33
C LEU A 362 5.53 -17.71 -29.07
N ARG A 363 6.29 -18.29 -30.01
CA ARG A 363 7.76 -18.38 -29.87
C ARG A 363 8.44 -17.01 -29.81
N THR A 364 7.99 -16.08 -30.63
CA THR A 364 8.53 -14.71 -30.68
C THR A 364 8.25 -13.95 -29.39
N VAL A 365 7.00 -14.02 -28.89
CA VAL A 365 6.62 -13.35 -27.64
C VAL A 365 7.27 -14.04 -26.43
N LEU A 366 7.41 -15.37 -26.43
CA LEU A 366 8.15 -16.07 -25.38
C LEU A 366 9.63 -15.69 -25.33
N ALA A 367 10.26 -15.53 -26.48
CA ALA A 367 11.62 -15.02 -26.53
C ALA A 367 11.72 -13.61 -25.94
N LEU A 368 10.82 -12.70 -26.32
CA LEU A 368 10.74 -11.34 -25.75
C LEU A 368 10.57 -11.39 -24.22
N VAL A 369 9.66 -12.20 -23.70
CA VAL A 369 9.45 -12.32 -22.23
C VAL A 369 10.71 -12.81 -21.52
N ARG A 370 11.41 -13.79 -22.10
CA ARG A 370 12.66 -14.32 -21.52
C ARG A 370 13.80 -13.32 -21.58
N ASP A 371 13.94 -12.57 -22.69
CA ASP A 371 14.95 -11.51 -22.85
C ASP A 371 14.76 -10.43 -21.80
N GLU A 372 13.53 -9.93 -21.63
CA GLU A 372 13.22 -8.89 -20.66
C GLU A 372 13.35 -9.38 -19.21
N ALA A 373 12.96 -10.63 -18.95
CA ALA A 373 13.11 -11.23 -17.63
C ALA A 373 14.60 -11.42 -17.26
N ALA A 374 15.43 -11.88 -18.20
CA ALA A 374 16.87 -11.99 -18.00
C ALA A 374 17.52 -10.63 -17.74
N ALA A 375 17.14 -9.61 -18.50
CA ALA A 375 17.64 -8.25 -18.31
C ALA A 375 17.29 -7.68 -16.93
N VAL A 376 16.06 -7.93 -16.42
CA VAL A 376 15.63 -7.51 -15.08
C VAL A 376 16.42 -8.20 -13.98
N LEU A 377 16.74 -9.49 -14.14
CA LEU A 377 17.51 -10.26 -13.16
C LEU A 377 19.04 -10.04 -13.28
N GLY A 378 19.50 -9.32 -14.31
CA GLY A 378 20.91 -9.14 -14.58
C GLY A 378 21.60 -10.41 -15.06
N HIS A 379 20.86 -11.35 -15.64
CA HIS A 379 21.40 -12.56 -16.26
C HIS A 379 22.12 -12.25 -17.57
N GLY A 380 23.16 -13.02 -17.87
CA GLY A 380 23.95 -12.84 -19.10
C GLY A 380 23.27 -13.39 -20.36
N SER A 381 22.27 -14.25 -20.20
CA SER A 381 21.55 -14.92 -21.29
C SER A 381 20.09 -15.18 -20.95
N PRO A 382 19.16 -15.03 -21.92
CA PRO A 382 17.76 -15.47 -21.77
C PRO A 382 17.60 -16.95 -21.45
N ASP A 383 18.60 -17.77 -21.76
CA ASP A 383 18.56 -19.22 -21.51
C ASP A 383 18.60 -19.58 -20.02
N GLU A 384 19.03 -18.65 -19.17
CA GLU A 384 18.97 -18.79 -17.73
C GLU A 384 17.54 -18.66 -17.18
N VAL A 385 16.60 -18.11 -17.96
CA VAL A 385 15.17 -18.03 -17.63
C VAL A 385 14.42 -19.11 -18.41
N ARG A 386 14.10 -20.22 -17.75
CA ARG A 386 13.38 -21.33 -18.39
C ARG A 386 11.92 -21.00 -18.61
N ALA A 387 11.36 -21.44 -19.72
CA ALA A 387 9.98 -21.14 -20.13
C ALA A 387 8.91 -21.64 -19.17
N ASP A 388 9.17 -22.76 -18.50
CA ASP A 388 8.26 -23.48 -17.60
C ASP A 388 8.52 -23.22 -16.10
N GLN A 389 9.57 -22.47 -15.77
CA GLN A 389 9.94 -22.16 -14.39
C GLN A 389 9.20 -20.93 -13.89
N ALA A 390 8.68 -21.00 -12.66
CA ALA A 390 7.98 -19.86 -12.09
C ALA A 390 8.92 -18.68 -11.84
N PHE A 391 8.48 -17.46 -12.12
CA PHE A 391 9.25 -16.23 -11.89
C PHE A 391 9.77 -16.14 -10.44
N ARG A 392 8.96 -16.57 -9.45
CA ARG A 392 9.37 -16.63 -8.05
C ARG A 392 10.60 -17.49 -7.82
N ASP A 393 10.69 -18.64 -8.52
CA ASP A 393 11.77 -19.61 -8.33
C ASP A 393 13.10 -19.17 -8.97
N VAL A 394 13.05 -18.18 -9.88
CA VAL A 394 14.23 -17.57 -10.49
C VAL A 394 14.62 -16.25 -9.83
N GLY A 395 13.95 -15.87 -8.73
CA GLY A 395 14.33 -14.71 -7.94
C GLY A 395 13.50 -13.43 -8.16
N PHE A 396 12.37 -13.51 -8.85
CA PHE A 396 11.47 -12.36 -8.96
C PHE A 396 10.79 -12.05 -7.63
N ASP A 397 10.92 -10.82 -7.21
CA ASP A 397 10.16 -10.17 -6.14
C ASP A 397 9.16 -9.15 -6.73
N SER A 398 8.49 -8.39 -5.86
CA SER A 398 7.51 -7.40 -6.32
C SER A 398 8.14 -6.26 -7.13
N LEU A 399 9.39 -5.89 -6.87
CA LEU A 399 10.07 -4.82 -7.59
C LEU A 399 10.48 -5.27 -9.00
N THR A 400 11.11 -6.43 -9.10
CA THR A 400 11.53 -7.02 -10.38
C THR A 400 10.34 -7.40 -11.25
N ALA A 401 9.21 -7.83 -10.65
CA ALA A 401 7.97 -8.08 -11.38
C ALA A 401 7.38 -6.81 -12.00
N VAL A 402 7.41 -5.69 -11.29
CA VAL A 402 6.99 -4.38 -11.81
C VAL A 402 7.94 -3.90 -12.92
N GLU A 403 9.23 -4.09 -12.77
CA GLU A 403 10.21 -3.73 -13.81
C GLU A 403 9.98 -4.56 -15.08
N LEU A 404 9.75 -5.88 -14.96
CA LEU A 404 9.38 -6.74 -16.09
C LEU A 404 8.11 -6.25 -16.78
N ARG A 405 7.06 -5.96 -16.00
CA ARG A 405 5.80 -5.40 -16.53
C ARG A 405 6.03 -4.10 -17.30
N ASN A 406 6.83 -3.17 -16.76
CA ASN A 406 7.10 -1.89 -17.41
C ASN A 406 7.85 -2.09 -18.73
N ARG A 407 8.83 -2.97 -18.78
CA ARG A 407 9.59 -3.33 -19.99
C ARG A 407 8.70 -3.99 -21.04
N LEU A 408 7.86 -4.94 -20.63
CA LEU A 408 6.89 -5.58 -21.53
C LEU A 408 5.82 -4.59 -22.04
N THR A 409 5.34 -3.67 -21.19
CA THR A 409 4.45 -2.58 -21.60
C THR A 409 5.11 -1.69 -22.66
N ALA A 410 6.38 -1.30 -22.45
CA ALA A 410 7.14 -0.52 -23.43
C ALA A 410 7.38 -1.28 -24.73
N ALA A 411 7.67 -2.59 -24.67
CA ALA A 411 7.92 -3.41 -25.85
C ALA A 411 6.65 -3.71 -26.66
N THR A 412 5.52 -3.94 -25.98
CA THR A 412 4.26 -4.39 -26.63
C THR A 412 3.24 -3.30 -26.87
N GLY A 413 3.32 -2.17 -26.14
CA GLY A 413 2.30 -1.13 -26.11
C GLY A 413 1.01 -1.53 -25.39
N LEU A 414 0.96 -2.74 -24.78
CA LEU A 414 -0.19 -3.20 -24.01
C LEU A 414 -0.27 -2.53 -22.64
N ARG A 415 -1.48 -2.33 -22.15
CA ARG A 415 -1.72 -1.97 -20.75
C ARG A 415 -1.72 -3.22 -19.89
N LEU A 416 -0.57 -3.53 -19.30
CA LEU A 416 -0.45 -4.71 -18.46
C LEU A 416 -0.72 -4.36 -16.99
N PRO A 417 -1.55 -5.15 -16.27
CA PRO A 417 -1.75 -4.96 -14.85
C PRO A 417 -0.45 -5.21 -14.08
N VAL A 418 -0.29 -4.55 -12.95
CA VAL A 418 0.92 -4.72 -12.11
C VAL A 418 1.09 -6.14 -11.58
N THR A 419 0.03 -6.93 -11.55
CA THR A 419 0.00 -8.32 -11.10
C THR A 419 0.37 -9.32 -12.20
N VAL A 420 0.52 -8.90 -13.45
CA VAL A 420 0.63 -9.78 -14.63
C VAL A 420 1.68 -10.89 -14.51
N ALA A 421 2.84 -10.61 -13.91
CA ALA A 421 3.89 -11.61 -13.72
C ALA A 421 3.55 -12.65 -12.63
N PHE A 422 2.62 -12.33 -11.71
CA PHE A 422 2.13 -13.25 -10.69
C PHE A 422 0.89 -14.01 -11.15
N ASP A 423 -0.01 -13.35 -11.90
CA ASP A 423 -1.20 -13.97 -12.49
C ASP A 423 -0.80 -15.02 -13.55
N HIS A 424 0.28 -14.73 -14.29
CA HIS A 424 0.88 -15.61 -15.29
C HIS A 424 2.28 -16.02 -14.86
N ALA A 425 2.35 -16.91 -13.87
CA ALA A 425 3.52 -17.18 -13.06
C ALA A 425 4.76 -17.74 -13.78
N THR A 426 4.67 -18.12 -15.06
CA THR A 426 5.80 -18.60 -15.87
C THR A 426 5.94 -17.81 -17.16
N PRO A 427 7.16 -17.73 -17.76
CA PRO A 427 7.36 -17.07 -19.05
C PRO A 427 6.43 -17.58 -20.15
N SER A 428 6.15 -18.90 -20.21
CA SER A 428 5.21 -19.47 -21.20
C SER A 428 3.80 -18.93 -21.02
N ARG A 429 3.25 -18.96 -19.78
CA ARG A 429 1.89 -18.48 -19.52
C ARG A 429 1.76 -16.97 -19.77
N LEU A 430 2.79 -16.21 -19.40
CA LEU A 430 2.81 -14.77 -19.68
C LEU A 430 2.86 -14.51 -21.19
N ALA A 431 3.65 -15.28 -21.95
CA ALA A 431 3.70 -15.16 -23.40
C ALA A 431 2.36 -15.52 -24.07
N GLU A 432 1.68 -16.57 -23.60
CA GLU A 432 0.33 -16.95 -24.07
C GLU A 432 -0.67 -15.82 -23.84
N HIS A 433 -0.67 -15.23 -22.66
CA HIS A 433 -1.52 -14.07 -22.33
C HIS A 433 -1.20 -12.88 -23.25
N LEU A 434 0.07 -12.52 -23.42
CA LEU A 434 0.47 -11.40 -24.28
C LEU A 434 0.08 -11.64 -25.75
N VAL A 435 0.17 -12.87 -26.24
CA VAL A 435 -0.27 -13.22 -27.60
C VAL A 435 -1.77 -13.05 -27.74
N SER A 436 -2.57 -13.45 -26.74
CA SER A 436 -4.02 -13.25 -26.77
C SER A 436 -4.40 -11.75 -26.81
N GLU A 437 -3.72 -10.93 -26.00
CA GLU A 437 -3.97 -9.47 -25.98
C GLU A 437 -3.47 -8.74 -27.25
N LEU A 438 -2.41 -9.26 -27.90
CA LEU A 438 -1.83 -8.70 -29.13
C LEU A 438 -2.58 -9.19 -30.38
N GLY A 439 -3.20 -10.38 -30.30
CA GLY A 439 -3.78 -11.09 -31.43
C GLY A 439 -5.23 -10.71 -31.79
N ASP A 440 -5.98 -10.10 -30.88
CA ASP A 440 -7.40 -9.78 -31.07
C ASP A 440 -7.61 -8.46 -31.86
N GLY A 441 -7.00 -8.36 -33.02
CA GLY A 441 -7.28 -7.28 -33.97
C GLY A 441 -8.45 -7.65 -34.90
N PRO A 442 -9.13 -6.66 -35.54
CA PRO A 442 -10.20 -6.92 -36.52
C PRO A 442 -9.82 -7.92 -37.63
N ALA A 443 -8.52 -7.99 -37.95
CA ALA A 443 -7.99 -8.93 -38.95
C ALA A 443 -8.07 -10.41 -38.51
N ASP A 444 -7.92 -10.71 -37.21
CA ASP A 444 -8.01 -12.09 -36.70
C ASP A 444 -9.46 -12.58 -36.63
N LEU A 445 -10.41 -11.67 -36.35
CA LEU A 445 -11.84 -11.98 -36.41
C LEU A 445 -12.29 -12.33 -37.85
N LEU A 446 -11.81 -11.60 -38.85
CA LEU A 446 -12.08 -11.89 -40.25
C LEU A 446 -11.43 -13.22 -40.67
N GLN A 447 -10.22 -13.50 -40.23
CA GLN A 447 -9.51 -14.75 -40.52
C GLN A 447 -10.19 -15.96 -39.85
N GLU A 448 -10.80 -15.78 -38.67
CA GLU A 448 -11.56 -16.84 -38.00
C GLU A 448 -12.91 -17.08 -38.67
N LEU A 449 -13.55 -16.03 -39.21
CA LEU A 449 -14.72 -16.15 -40.07
C LEU A 449 -14.39 -16.89 -41.37
N ASP A 450 -13.26 -16.59 -42.02
CA ASP A 450 -12.79 -17.30 -43.21
C ASP A 450 -12.51 -18.80 -42.91
N ARG A 451 -11.92 -19.11 -41.73
CA ARG A 451 -11.72 -20.50 -41.31
C ARG A 451 -13.02 -21.22 -41.03
N LEU A 452 -13.98 -20.54 -40.37
CA LEU A 452 -15.29 -21.10 -40.12
C LEU A 452 -16.00 -21.37 -41.44
N GLN A 453 -15.93 -20.46 -42.43
CA GLN A 453 -16.47 -20.62 -43.75
C GLN A 453 -15.85 -21.82 -44.50
N ALA A 454 -14.52 -21.95 -44.49
CA ALA A 454 -13.80 -23.07 -45.09
C ALA A 454 -14.16 -24.41 -44.41
N THR A 455 -14.29 -24.43 -43.08
CA THR A 455 -14.67 -25.63 -42.30
C THR A 455 -16.11 -26.04 -42.64
N MET A 456 -17.03 -25.09 -42.71
CA MET A 456 -18.42 -25.37 -43.12
C MET A 456 -18.53 -25.91 -44.55
N ALA A 457 -17.70 -25.38 -45.46
CA ALA A 457 -17.67 -25.85 -46.86
C ALA A 457 -17.08 -27.27 -46.95
N ALA A 458 -16.06 -27.61 -46.12
CA ALA A 458 -15.39 -28.92 -46.15
C ALA A 458 -16.17 -30.01 -45.40
N ALA A 459 -16.89 -29.64 -44.32
CA ALA A 459 -17.58 -30.62 -43.45
C ALA A 459 -18.99 -31.04 -43.96
N GLU A 460 -19.56 -30.30 -44.93
CA GLU A 460 -20.95 -30.50 -45.41
C GLU A 460 -21.96 -30.81 -44.27
N PRO A 461 -22.09 -29.93 -43.25
CA PRO A 461 -22.89 -30.21 -42.07
C PRO A 461 -24.35 -30.48 -42.38
N GLY A 462 -24.95 -31.43 -41.66
CA GLY A 462 -26.38 -31.74 -41.81
C GLY A 462 -27.31 -30.55 -41.48
N PRO A 463 -28.58 -30.64 -41.86
CA PRO A 463 -29.53 -29.51 -41.77
C PRO A 463 -29.69 -28.95 -40.34
N GLU A 464 -29.65 -29.80 -39.32
CA GLU A 464 -29.77 -29.38 -37.92
C GLU A 464 -28.55 -28.52 -37.47
N THR A 465 -27.33 -28.93 -37.84
CA THR A 465 -26.10 -28.18 -37.51
C THR A 465 -26.06 -26.86 -38.25
N ARG A 466 -26.55 -26.79 -39.52
CA ARG A 466 -26.64 -25.54 -40.27
C ARG A 466 -27.60 -24.52 -39.63
N ILE A 467 -28.75 -25.01 -39.15
CA ILE A 467 -29.76 -24.15 -38.45
C ILE A 467 -29.15 -23.60 -37.16
N GLU A 468 -28.43 -24.41 -36.36
CA GLU A 468 -27.84 -23.97 -35.11
C GLU A 468 -26.70 -22.97 -35.34
N VAL A 469 -25.81 -23.21 -36.30
CA VAL A 469 -24.74 -22.26 -36.67
C VAL A 469 -25.33 -20.93 -37.15
N ALA A 470 -26.35 -21.00 -38.02
CA ALA A 470 -27.03 -19.80 -38.49
C ALA A 470 -27.71 -19.00 -37.37
N ALA A 471 -28.27 -19.68 -36.34
CA ALA A 471 -28.85 -19.03 -35.18
C ALA A 471 -27.81 -18.31 -34.34
N ARG A 472 -26.64 -18.92 -34.14
CA ARG A 472 -25.53 -18.33 -33.39
C ARG A 472 -24.90 -17.14 -34.11
N LEU A 473 -24.71 -17.23 -35.44
CA LEU A 473 -24.22 -16.12 -36.25
C LEU A 473 -25.18 -14.92 -36.22
N ARG A 474 -26.50 -15.17 -36.29
CA ARG A 474 -27.48 -14.09 -36.12
C ARG A 474 -27.47 -13.44 -34.75
N ALA A 475 -27.21 -14.20 -33.68
CA ALA A 475 -27.07 -13.65 -32.35
C ALA A 475 -25.82 -12.76 -32.22
N LEU A 476 -24.70 -13.17 -32.84
CA LEU A 476 -23.46 -12.35 -32.89
C LEU A 476 -23.66 -11.06 -33.68
N LEU A 477 -24.34 -11.12 -34.82
CA LEU A 477 -24.65 -9.92 -35.63
C LEU A 477 -25.47 -8.92 -34.85
N ARG A 478 -26.46 -9.35 -34.07
CA ARG A 478 -27.23 -8.43 -33.19
C ARG A 478 -26.39 -7.75 -32.14
N THR A 479 -25.40 -8.45 -31.53
CA THR A 479 -24.51 -7.81 -30.57
C THR A 479 -23.56 -6.79 -31.19
N LEU A 480 -23.26 -6.92 -32.48
CA LEU A 480 -22.47 -5.92 -33.23
C LEU A 480 -23.29 -4.70 -33.59
N ASP A 481 -24.58 -4.88 -33.95
CA ASP A 481 -25.50 -3.79 -34.30
C ASP A 481 -25.92 -2.97 -33.07
N ASP A 482 -26.14 -3.60 -31.90
CA ASP A 482 -26.47 -2.88 -30.65
C ASP A 482 -25.33 -1.98 -30.13
N GLY A 483 -24.09 -2.17 -30.59
CA GLY A 483 -22.93 -1.33 -30.30
C GLY A 483 -22.80 -0.06 -31.13
N SER A 484 -23.61 0.13 -32.17
CA SER A 484 -23.47 1.19 -33.19
C SER A 484 -24.61 2.20 -33.16
N SER A 485 -25.14 2.60 -32.01
CA SER A 485 -26.13 3.66 -31.93
C SER A 485 -25.49 5.04 -31.71
N ALA A 486 -24.92 5.61 -32.78
CA ALA A 486 -24.83 7.06 -32.98
C ALA A 486 -24.61 7.32 -34.48
N ASP A 487 -25.62 7.89 -35.11
CA ASP A 487 -25.65 8.48 -36.47
C ASP A 487 -25.26 7.56 -37.65
N ASP A 488 -26.21 6.89 -38.26
CA ASP A 488 -26.64 7.16 -39.66
C ASP A 488 -27.80 6.23 -40.06
N ASP A 489 -28.86 6.87 -40.51
CA ASP A 489 -30.04 6.31 -41.13
C ASP A 489 -29.63 5.66 -42.49
N LEU A 490 -29.34 4.37 -42.53
CA LEU A 490 -29.27 3.59 -43.79
C LEU A 490 -29.92 2.22 -43.59
N THR A 491 -30.97 2.04 -44.30
CA THR A 491 -31.74 0.81 -44.53
C THR A 491 -30.86 -0.33 -45.06
N ALA A 492 -30.26 -1.11 -44.13
CA ALA A 492 -29.34 -2.21 -44.46
C ALA A 492 -29.94 -3.61 -44.23
N ASP A 493 -31.22 -3.74 -43.90
CA ASP A 493 -31.80 -5.04 -43.52
C ASP A 493 -32.18 -5.95 -44.71
N GLU A 494 -32.29 -5.42 -45.96
CA GLU A 494 -32.65 -6.24 -47.12
C GLU A 494 -31.45 -6.81 -47.89
N ASP A 495 -30.33 -6.11 -47.95
CA ASP A 495 -29.21 -6.52 -48.81
C ASP A 495 -28.35 -7.66 -48.24
N VAL A 496 -28.22 -7.78 -46.93
CA VAL A 496 -27.39 -8.85 -46.27
C VAL A 496 -28.12 -10.19 -46.33
N PHE A 497 -29.43 -10.20 -46.21
CA PHE A 497 -30.24 -11.42 -46.32
C PHE A 497 -30.24 -11.97 -47.76
N ASP A 498 -30.20 -11.13 -48.76
CA ASP A 498 -30.16 -11.54 -50.18
C ASP A 498 -28.80 -12.16 -50.56
N VAL A 499 -27.70 -11.66 -49.99
CA VAL A 499 -26.35 -12.22 -50.19
C VAL A 499 -26.22 -13.58 -49.54
N LEU A 500 -26.67 -13.72 -48.28
CA LEU A 500 -26.63 -15.00 -47.54
C LEU A 500 -27.57 -16.04 -48.14
N SER A 501 -28.72 -15.63 -48.67
CA SER A 501 -29.66 -16.53 -49.33
C SER A 501 -29.15 -17.04 -50.67
N LYS A 502 -28.38 -16.23 -51.40
CA LYS A 502 -27.78 -16.58 -52.70
C LYS A 502 -26.52 -17.45 -52.55
N GLU A 503 -25.68 -17.18 -51.56
CA GLU A 503 -24.43 -17.96 -51.41
C GLU A 503 -24.59 -19.27 -50.62
N PHE A 504 -25.56 -19.34 -49.69
CA PHE A 504 -25.73 -20.50 -48.80
C PHE A 504 -27.01 -21.32 -48.99
N GLY A 505 -27.87 -20.93 -49.97
CA GLY A 505 -29.06 -21.68 -50.33
C GLY A 505 -30.06 -21.89 -49.17
N ILE A 506 -30.22 -20.90 -48.30
CA ILE A 506 -31.12 -20.90 -47.15
C ILE A 506 -32.37 -20.06 -47.56
N SER A 507 -33.46 -20.72 -47.84
CA SER A 507 -34.78 -20.11 -48.07
C SER A 507 -35.61 -20.08 -46.80
#